data_2bdfa325c6f07087270db9678366e917
#
_entry.id   2bdfa325c6f07087270db9678366e917
#
_cell.length_a   1.000
_cell.length_b   1.000
_cell.length_c   1.000
_cell.angle_alpha   90.00
_cell.angle_beta   90.00
_cell.angle_gamma   90.00
#
_symmetry.space_group_name_H-M   'P 1'
#
loop_
_entity.id
_entity.type
_entity.pdbx_description
1 polymer ?
#
loop_
_entity_poly.entity_id
_entity_poly.type
_entity_poly.pdbx_seq_one_letter_code
_entity_poly.pdbx_strand_id
1 'polypeptide(L)'
;MLTRREGIRRRHANTCQWILELEEYKSWMDRSQALLWIKGKPGAGKSTLMEFLYNELKGPQGMGLGTQLEFFFTARGTELQRTPLGMLRSLLNQLFLCDATVRPLVRAAYMEQRVKFGGEHSWEWPQKLLEDLLAKAILKSAAHQQVTLFVDALDETGETFAQQLLDYLHELNCSGHRTRVTLKICFSCRHYPIVNSDETIEITVEHHNFRDIASYITDKFPRRVHDQEEWQRLANVLIKQANGVFQWVHIIMPTIQQKILRRQSPKDIRKWSRTVPSELEEMYLSTLDHVMDIENPQEVFLFFQWLCAAERPLKREEMRYALSTKDATIPASQPWEKIDGFIKYDEDMDFKIQALSGGLAEIGVYGRYNGILVVHQTVHDFLSNKGLLYLRSKVVDKSAPTIDSKEMMLQCHATLYQSCLIYFAREALPMHEIGMSLSKAPFIYYAAMNLFVHAEKAGSSRTTVNLLSRAEIDQQPHSRVIHDEMKTLRECLGRWL
;
A
#
# COMPACT_ATOMS: atom_id res chain seq x y z
N MET A 1 5.80 -16.11 -0.83
CA MET A 1 5.52 -14.67 -0.95
C MET A 1 4.38 -14.36 0.01
N LEU A 2 4.53 -13.39 0.90
CA LEU A 2 3.41 -12.87 1.67
C LEU A 2 2.52 -12.11 0.70
N THR A 3 1.25 -12.49 0.61
CA THR A 3 0.30 -11.82 -0.29
C THR A 3 -0.19 -10.52 0.35
N ARG A 4 -0.55 -9.50 -0.47
CA ARG A 4 -1.19 -8.27 0.02
C ARG A 4 -2.41 -8.58 0.90
N ARG A 5 -3.12 -9.67 0.63
CA ARG A 5 -4.30 -10.08 1.39
C ARG A 5 -4.03 -10.18 2.89
N GLU A 6 -2.85 -10.68 3.31
CA GLU A 6 -2.48 -10.77 4.72
C GLU A 6 -2.33 -9.40 5.41
N GLY A 7 -2.10 -8.34 4.62
CA GLY A 7 -2.03 -6.95 5.08
C GLY A 7 -3.37 -6.19 5.02
N ILE A 8 -4.45 -6.81 4.53
CA ILE A 8 -5.77 -6.19 4.55
C ILE A 8 -6.27 -6.15 5.98
N ARG A 9 -6.74 -4.99 6.42
CA ARG A 9 -7.33 -4.84 7.76
C ARG A 9 -8.49 -5.80 7.92
N ARG A 10 -8.53 -6.50 9.03
CA ARG A 10 -9.68 -7.35 9.37
C ARG A 10 -10.96 -6.55 9.31
N ARG A 11 -11.96 -7.10 8.63
CA ARG A 11 -13.29 -6.49 8.57
C ARG A 11 -13.87 -6.27 9.97
N HIS A 12 -14.66 -5.23 10.14
CA HIS A 12 -15.44 -5.05 11.35
C HIS A 12 -16.44 -6.20 11.51
N ALA A 13 -16.74 -6.59 12.74
CA ALA A 13 -17.64 -7.71 13.00
C ALA A 13 -18.97 -7.52 12.25
N ASN A 14 -19.47 -8.58 11.64
CA ASN A 14 -20.74 -8.63 10.91
C ASN A 14 -20.86 -7.70 9.68
N THR A 15 -19.74 -7.15 9.18
CA THR A 15 -19.74 -6.40 7.91
C THR A 15 -19.53 -7.33 6.71
N CYS A 16 -19.80 -6.84 5.51
CA CYS A 16 -19.71 -7.53 4.22
C CYS A 16 -20.76 -8.65 3.98
N GLN A 17 -21.54 -9.05 4.97
CA GLN A 17 -22.49 -10.15 4.85
C GLN A 17 -23.60 -9.88 3.84
N TRP A 18 -23.95 -8.61 3.60
CA TRP A 18 -24.98 -8.18 2.66
C TRP A 18 -24.78 -8.72 1.23
N ILE A 19 -23.53 -8.97 0.83
CA ILE A 19 -23.24 -9.46 -0.53
C ILE A 19 -23.82 -10.86 -0.77
N LEU A 20 -23.85 -11.71 0.25
CA LEU A 20 -24.37 -13.07 0.18
C LEU A 20 -25.89 -13.11 -0.07
N GLU A 21 -26.58 -12.00 0.23
CA GLU A 21 -28.02 -11.84 0.06
C GLU A 21 -28.39 -11.28 -1.31
N LEU A 22 -27.43 -10.68 -2.05
CA LEU A 22 -27.67 -10.06 -3.35
C LEU A 22 -27.99 -11.10 -4.45
N GLU A 23 -28.96 -10.78 -5.28
CA GLU A 23 -29.33 -11.63 -6.43
C GLU A 23 -28.20 -11.70 -7.47
N GLU A 24 -27.43 -10.64 -7.62
CA GLU A 24 -26.23 -10.58 -8.46
C GLU A 24 -25.20 -11.61 -8.01
N TYR A 25 -24.92 -11.69 -6.71
CA TYR A 25 -23.99 -12.67 -6.15
C TYR A 25 -24.51 -14.09 -6.29
N LYS A 26 -25.79 -14.34 -5.99
CA LYS A 26 -26.43 -15.64 -6.16
C LYS A 26 -26.40 -16.08 -7.62
N SER A 27 -26.74 -15.17 -8.55
CA SER A 27 -26.66 -15.44 -9.99
C SER A 27 -25.24 -15.80 -10.44
N TRP A 28 -24.21 -15.12 -9.89
CA TRP A 28 -22.82 -15.48 -10.14
C TRP A 28 -22.46 -16.86 -9.59
N MET A 29 -22.98 -17.21 -8.41
CA MET A 29 -22.76 -18.52 -7.80
C MET A 29 -23.45 -19.66 -8.55
N ASP A 30 -24.60 -19.44 -9.16
CA ASP A 30 -25.39 -20.47 -9.87
C ASP A 30 -24.86 -20.76 -11.28
N ARG A 31 -24.20 -19.79 -11.93
CA ARG A 31 -23.63 -19.98 -13.28
C ARG A 31 -22.35 -20.82 -13.22
N SER A 32 -22.15 -21.70 -14.20
CA SER A 32 -20.92 -22.49 -14.33
C SER A 32 -19.72 -21.63 -14.71
N GLN A 33 -19.91 -20.58 -15.53
CA GLN A 33 -18.94 -19.59 -15.93
C GLN A 33 -19.55 -18.21 -15.74
N ALA A 34 -18.86 -17.34 -15.03
CA ALA A 34 -19.33 -15.98 -14.82
C ALA A 34 -18.18 -15.05 -14.34
N LEU A 35 -18.26 -13.81 -14.78
CA LEU A 35 -17.45 -12.70 -14.30
C LEU A 35 -18.26 -11.90 -13.27
N LEU A 36 -17.71 -11.70 -12.10
CA LEU A 36 -18.25 -10.81 -11.08
C LEU A 36 -17.31 -9.61 -10.91
N TRP A 37 -17.81 -8.42 -11.19
CA TRP A 37 -17.10 -7.17 -11.00
C TRP A 37 -17.55 -6.45 -9.73
N ILE A 38 -16.65 -6.40 -8.75
CA ILE A 38 -16.83 -5.59 -7.54
C ILE A 38 -16.26 -4.20 -7.80
N LYS A 39 -17.14 -3.23 -8.08
CA LYS A 39 -16.75 -1.86 -8.36
C LYS A 39 -17.12 -0.90 -7.22
N GLY A 40 -16.48 0.25 -7.19
CA GLY A 40 -16.83 1.27 -6.22
C GLY A 40 -15.77 2.34 -6.02
N LYS A 41 -16.17 3.38 -5.29
CA LYS A 41 -15.30 4.52 -4.96
C LYS A 41 -14.01 4.08 -4.26
N PRO A 42 -12.92 4.86 -4.39
CA PRO A 42 -11.75 4.69 -3.54
C PRO A 42 -12.15 4.71 -2.07
N GLY A 43 -11.67 3.74 -1.28
CA GLY A 43 -12.00 3.67 0.15
C GLY A 43 -13.39 3.11 0.50
N ALA A 44 -14.17 2.61 -0.46
CA ALA A 44 -15.49 1.99 -0.20
C ALA A 44 -15.42 0.63 0.49
N GLY A 45 -14.24 -0.04 0.51
CA GLY A 45 -14.06 -1.34 1.16
C GLY A 45 -13.98 -2.54 0.21
N LYS A 46 -13.71 -2.33 -1.10
CA LYS A 46 -13.62 -3.39 -2.12
C LYS A 46 -12.68 -4.54 -1.73
N SER A 47 -11.45 -4.23 -1.35
CA SER A 47 -10.46 -5.26 -0.99
C SER A 47 -10.87 -6.06 0.25
N THR A 48 -11.51 -5.41 1.23
CA THR A 48 -12.07 -6.10 2.41
C THR A 48 -13.20 -7.05 2.03
N LEU A 49 -14.04 -6.63 1.08
CA LEU A 49 -15.11 -7.46 0.53
C LEU A 49 -14.56 -8.65 -0.28
N MET A 50 -13.51 -8.43 -1.08
CA MET A 50 -12.82 -9.50 -1.82
C MET A 50 -12.20 -10.53 -0.89
N GLU A 51 -11.54 -10.08 0.19
CA GLU A 51 -11.00 -10.97 1.22
C GLU A 51 -12.11 -11.77 1.92
N PHE A 52 -13.23 -11.11 2.23
CA PHE A 52 -14.40 -11.77 2.82
C PHE A 52 -14.92 -12.88 1.91
N LEU A 53 -15.17 -12.59 0.63
CA LEU A 53 -15.66 -13.59 -0.34
C LEU A 53 -14.69 -14.76 -0.52
N TYR A 54 -13.40 -14.47 -0.61
CA TYR A 54 -12.38 -15.50 -0.69
C TYR A 54 -12.43 -16.46 0.52
N ASN A 55 -12.53 -15.90 1.73
CA ASN A 55 -12.58 -16.70 2.95
C ASN A 55 -13.90 -17.49 3.08
N GLU A 56 -15.05 -16.90 2.71
CA GLU A 56 -16.34 -17.58 2.71
C GLU A 56 -16.35 -18.80 1.76
N LEU A 57 -15.85 -18.64 0.54
CA LEU A 57 -15.81 -19.73 -0.43
C LEU A 57 -14.75 -20.78 -0.12
N LYS A 58 -13.70 -20.42 0.62
CA LYS A 58 -12.69 -21.38 1.09
C LYS A 58 -13.26 -22.34 2.12
N GLY A 59 -14.28 -21.92 2.85
CA GLY A 59 -14.94 -22.70 3.89
C GLY A 59 -14.04 -23.03 5.10
N PRO A 60 -14.62 -23.58 6.17
CA PRO A 60 -13.88 -24.03 7.33
C PRO A 60 -12.87 -25.13 6.95
N GLN A 61 -11.62 -25.01 7.42
CA GLN A 61 -10.54 -25.98 7.20
C GLN A 61 -10.18 -26.25 5.71
N GLY A 62 -10.51 -25.32 4.79
CA GLY A 62 -10.19 -25.50 3.37
C GLY A 62 -11.09 -26.52 2.64
N MET A 63 -12.22 -26.87 3.21
CA MET A 63 -13.24 -27.75 2.59
C MET A 63 -14.19 -27.02 1.63
N GLY A 64 -13.71 -25.90 1.04
CA GLY A 64 -14.50 -25.10 0.09
C GLY A 64 -14.71 -25.79 -1.27
N LEU A 65 -15.52 -25.13 -2.10
CA LEU A 65 -15.87 -25.61 -3.43
C LEU A 65 -14.68 -25.48 -4.41
N GLY A 66 -13.90 -26.54 -4.56
CA GLY A 66 -12.84 -26.62 -5.58
C GLY A 66 -11.56 -25.81 -5.29
N THR A 67 -10.82 -25.52 -6.35
CA THR A 67 -9.56 -24.76 -6.27
C THR A 67 -9.83 -23.27 -6.29
N GLN A 68 -9.26 -22.56 -5.30
CA GLN A 68 -9.30 -21.10 -5.24
C GLN A 68 -7.92 -20.51 -5.50
N LEU A 69 -7.89 -19.53 -6.39
CA LEU A 69 -6.72 -18.79 -6.77
C LEU A 69 -6.92 -17.32 -6.41
N GLU A 70 -5.88 -16.66 -5.92
CA GLU A 70 -5.96 -15.27 -5.52
C GLU A 70 -4.77 -14.44 -5.97
N PHE A 71 -5.04 -13.20 -6.34
CA PHE A 71 -4.00 -12.20 -6.47
C PHE A 71 -4.55 -10.82 -6.11
N PHE A 72 -3.87 -10.13 -5.21
CA PHE A 72 -4.23 -8.79 -4.76
C PHE A 72 -3.12 -7.83 -5.19
N PHE A 73 -3.41 -6.99 -6.16
CA PHE A 73 -2.48 -5.96 -6.60
C PHE A 73 -2.23 -4.92 -5.52
N THR A 74 -1.03 -4.33 -5.52
CA THR A 74 -0.73 -3.18 -4.66
C THR A 74 0.30 -2.27 -5.30
N ALA A 75 -0.08 -1.04 -5.57
CA ALA A 75 0.79 -0.02 -6.15
C ALA A 75 2.03 0.27 -5.29
N ARG A 76 1.96 -0.01 -3.97
CA ARG A 76 3.05 0.17 -2.98
C ARG A 76 3.92 -1.07 -2.80
N GLY A 77 3.61 -2.16 -3.47
CA GLY A 77 4.34 -3.41 -3.37
C GLY A 77 5.60 -3.47 -4.23
N THR A 78 6.24 -4.65 -4.20
CA THR A 78 7.33 -4.96 -5.12
C THR A 78 6.82 -4.95 -6.57
N GLU A 79 7.71 -4.89 -7.54
CA GLU A 79 7.36 -4.95 -8.96
C GLU A 79 6.44 -6.14 -9.29
N LEU A 80 6.70 -7.31 -8.72
CA LEU A 80 5.85 -8.50 -8.89
C LEU A 80 4.45 -8.37 -8.25
N GLN A 81 4.25 -7.47 -7.31
CA GLN A 81 2.94 -7.23 -6.69
C GLN A 81 2.08 -6.22 -7.43
N ARG A 82 2.65 -5.48 -8.38
CA ARG A 82 1.96 -4.43 -9.16
C ARG A 82 1.94 -4.68 -10.66
N THR A 83 2.46 -5.81 -11.13
CA THR A 83 2.55 -6.11 -12.56
C THR A 83 1.75 -7.35 -12.96
N PRO A 84 1.22 -7.41 -14.19
CA PRO A 84 0.59 -8.61 -14.75
C PRO A 84 1.49 -9.85 -14.66
N LEU A 85 2.79 -9.68 -14.91
CA LEU A 85 3.77 -10.75 -14.82
C LEU A 85 3.80 -11.40 -13.42
N GLY A 86 3.74 -10.59 -12.37
CA GLY A 86 3.68 -11.08 -10.99
C GLY A 86 2.40 -11.86 -10.70
N MET A 87 1.25 -11.41 -11.20
CA MET A 87 -0.02 -12.12 -11.08
C MET A 87 0.05 -13.49 -11.78
N LEU A 88 0.49 -13.54 -13.04
CA LEU A 88 0.60 -14.77 -13.81
C LEU A 88 1.50 -15.81 -13.13
N ARG A 89 2.66 -15.37 -12.65
CA ARG A 89 3.61 -16.22 -11.91
C ARG A 89 3.00 -16.74 -10.60
N SER A 90 2.33 -15.89 -9.85
CA SER A 90 1.70 -16.25 -8.57
C SER A 90 0.59 -17.28 -8.76
N LEU A 91 -0.34 -17.02 -9.67
CA LEU A 91 -1.48 -17.91 -9.96
C LEU A 91 -1.01 -19.27 -10.50
N LEU A 92 -0.04 -19.29 -11.39
CA LEU A 92 0.54 -20.53 -11.91
C LEU A 92 1.22 -21.34 -10.81
N ASN A 93 1.95 -20.68 -9.90
CA ASN A 93 2.56 -21.34 -8.74
C ASN A 93 1.50 -21.90 -7.78
N GLN A 94 0.41 -21.19 -7.53
CA GLN A 94 -0.70 -21.69 -6.70
C GLN A 94 -1.28 -22.96 -7.30
N LEU A 95 -1.59 -22.96 -8.62
CA LEU A 95 -2.07 -24.15 -9.32
C LEU A 95 -1.07 -25.31 -9.26
N PHE A 96 0.20 -25.05 -9.50
CA PHE A 96 1.26 -26.07 -9.44
C PHE A 96 1.34 -26.76 -8.07
N LEU A 97 1.11 -26.00 -6.99
CA LEU A 97 1.16 -26.52 -5.64
C LEU A 97 -0.11 -27.31 -5.27
N CYS A 98 -1.30 -26.78 -5.61
CA CYS A 98 -2.56 -27.37 -5.17
C CYS A 98 -3.12 -28.47 -6.10
N ASP A 99 -2.76 -28.47 -7.41
CA ASP A 99 -3.31 -29.43 -8.38
C ASP A 99 -2.22 -30.26 -9.07
N ALA A 100 -2.19 -31.55 -8.72
CA ALA A 100 -1.22 -32.49 -9.29
C ALA A 100 -1.37 -32.67 -10.81
N THR A 101 -2.58 -32.51 -11.37
CA THR A 101 -2.85 -32.68 -12.80
C THR A 101 -2.22 -31.63 -13.68
N VAL A 102 -1.97 -30.45 -13.11
CA VAL A 102 -1.34 -29.30 -13.80
C VAL A 102 0.19 -29.40 -13.85
N ARG A 103 0.81 -30.11 -12.89
CA ARG A 103 2.28 -30.20 -12.76
C ARG A 103 3.01 -30.68 -14.00
N PRO A 104 2.55 -31.72 -14.73
CA PRO A 104 3.22 -32.16 -15.97
C PRO A 104 3.23 -31.06 -17.05
N LEU A 105 2.12 -30.28 -17.16
CA LEU A 105 2.00 -29.20 -18.14
C LEU A 105 3.04 -28.10 -17.86
N VAL A 106 3.13 -27.66 -16.60
CA VAL A 106 4.09 -26.61 -16.19
C VAL A 106 5.53 -27.09 -16.34
N ARG A 107 5.82 -28.36 -15.97
CA ARG A 107 7.16 -28.95 -16.13
C ARG A 107 7.57 -29.03 -17.60
N ALA A 108 6.68 -29.47 -18.48
CA ALA A 108 6.95 -29.54 -19.91
C ALA A 108 7.31 -28.16 -20.49
N ALA A 109 6.50 -27.13 -20.17
CA ALA A 109 6.78 -25.76 -20.60
C ALA A 109 8.12 -25.24 -20.04
N TYR A 110 8.45 -25.54 -18.77
CA TYR A 110 9.74 -25.17 -18.19
C TYR A 110 10.91 -25.84 -18.92
N MET A 111 10.83 -27.15 -19.19
CA MET A 111 11.87 -27.88 -19.89
C MET A 111 12.09 -27.38 -21.32
N GLU A 112 11.02 -27.05 -22.04
CA GLU A 112 11.09 -26.46 -23.36
C GLU A 112 11.85 -25.11 -23.35
N GLN A 113 11.52 -24.22 -22.40
CA GLN A 113 12.22 -22.94 -22.27
C GLN A 113 13.69 -23.13 -21.86
N ARG A 114 13.96 -24.07 -20.97
CA ARG A 114 15.33 -24.40 -20.54
C ARG A 114 16.20 -24.89 -21.71
N VAL A 115 15.64 -25.71 -22.59
CA VAL A 115 16.35 -26.18 -23.81
C VAL A 115 16.58 -25.02 -24.78
N LYS A 116 15.59 -24.12 -24.93
CA LYS A 116 15.65 -23.01 -25.87
C LYS A 116 16.66 -21.92 -25.48
N PHE A 117 16.80 -21.63 -24.19
CA PHE A 117 17.58 -20.48 -23.71
C PHE A 117 18.86 -20.87 -22.95
N GLY A 118 19.15 -22.18 -22.78
CA GLY A 118 20.33 -22.65 -22.02
C GLY A 118 20.17 -22.54 -20.52
N GLY A 119 21.20 -22.92 -19.77
CA GLY A 119 21.18 -23.17 -18.32
C GLY A 119 20.59 -22.11 -17.38
N GLU A 120 20.54 -22.42 -16.12
CA GLU A 120 19.66 -21.93 -15.04
C GLU A 120 19.65 -20.41 -14.75
N HIS A 121 20.46 -19.55 -15.37
CA HIS A 121 20.74 -18.24 -14.76
C HIS A 121 20.41 -17.00 -15.57
N SER A 122 19.79 -17.07 -16.75
CA SER A 122 19.66 -15.87 -17.61
C SER A 122 18.39 -15.67 -18.43
N TRP A 123 17.33 -16.46 -18.26
CA TRP A 123 16.12 -16.24 -19.06
C TRP A 123 14.91 -15.89 -18.20
N GLU A 124 14.11 -14.98 -18.70
CA GLU A 124 12.83 -14.60 -18.11
C GLU A 124 11.68 -15.21 -18.91
N TRP A 125 10.60 -15.55 -18.21
CA TRP A 125 9.39 -16.01 -18.85
C TRP A 125 8.74 -14.90 -19.66
N PRO A 126 8.55 -15.06 -20.99
CA PRO A 126 7.77 -14.10 -21.76
C PRO A 126 6.33 -14.05 -21.24
N GLN A 127 5.79 -12.84 -21.07
CA GLN A 127 4.45 -12.64 -20.50
C GLN A 127 3.39 -13.44 -21.29
N LYS A 128 3.39 -13.37 -22.62
CA LYS A 128 2.41 -14.07 -23.46
C LYS A 128 2.45 -15.59 -23.25
N LEU A 129 3.63 -16.17 -23.07
CA LEU A 129 3.76 -17.60 -22.78
C LEU A 129 3.16 -17.96 -21.42
N LEU A 130 3.34 -17.10 -20.42
CA LEU A 130 2.73 -17.30 -19.10
C LEU A 130 1.21 -17.16 -19.14
N GLU A 131 0.67 -16.21 -19.92
CA GLU A 131 -0.77 -16.06 -20.15
C GLU A 131 -1.35 -17.35 -20.75
N ASP A 132 -0.77 -17.87 -21.81
CA ASP A 132 -1.21 -19.07 -22.51
C ASP A 132 -1.08 -20.32 -21.60
N LEU A 133 0.02 -20.41 -20.85
CA LEU A 133 0.27 -21.52 -19.93
C LEU A 133 -0.72 -21.50 -18.75
N LEU A 134 -0.96 -20.33 -18.16
CA LEU A 134 -1.91 -20.17 -17.06
C LEU A 134 -3.34 -20.48 -17.53
N ALA A 135 -3.76 -20.01 -18.70
CA ALA A 135 -5.07 -20.32 -19.25
C ALA A 135 -5.25 -21.83 -19.44
N LYS A 136 -4.27 -22.51 -20.07
CA LYS A 136 -4.29 -23.99 -20.22
C LYS A 136 -4.33 -24.71 -18.85
N ALA A 137 -3.57 -24.22 -17.87
CA ALA A 137 -3.52 -24.79 -16.53
C ALA A 137 -4.86 -24.65 -15.79
N ILE A 138 -5.47 -23.45 -15.84
CA ILE A 138 -6.79 -23.18 -15.25
C ILE A 138 -7.86 -24.08 -15.90
N LEU A 139 -7.94 -24.11 -17.23
CA LEU A 139 -8.95 -24.91 -17.93
C LEU A 139 -8.76 -26.41 -17.67
N LYS A 140 -7.51 -26.89 -17.57
CA LYS A 140 -7.21 -28.28 -17.21
C LYS A 140 -7.65 -28.61 -15.78
N SER A 141 -7.41 -27.73 -14.83
CA SER A 141 -7.88 -27.89 -13.44
C SER A 141 -9.42 -27.82 -13.39
N ALA A 142 -10.01 -26.86 -14.09
CA ALA A 142 -11.46 -26.64 -14.13
C ALA A 142 -12.26 -27.78 -14.79
N ALA A 143 -11.60 -28.65 -15.56
CA ALA A 143 -12.22 -29.86 -16.11
C ALA A 143 -12.54 -30.94 -15.07
N HIS A 144 -11.93 -30.87 -13.90
CA HIS A 144 -12.09 -31.88 -12.84
C HIS A 144 -12.74 -31.33 -11.56
N GLN A 145 -12.67 -30.03 -11.35
CA GLN A 145 -13.19 -29.35 -10.16
C GLN A 145 -13.52 -27.90 -10.47
N GLN A 146 -14.35 -27.27 -9.65
CA GLN A 146 -14.57 -25.83 -9.78
C GLN A 146 -13.28 -25.06 -9.54
N VAL A 147 -12.97 -24.09 -10.41
CA VAL A 147 -11.89 -23.12 -10.18
C VAL A 147 -12.51 -21.74 -9.97
N THR A 148 -12.14 -21.09 -8.88
CA THR A 148 -12.55 -19.71 -8.59
C THR A 148 -11.32 -18.81 -8.50
N LEU A 149 -11.27 -17.78 -9.34
CA LEU A 149 -10.19 -16.82 -9.42
C LEU A 149 -10.61 -15.48 -8.81
N PHE A 150 -9.85 -15.01 -7.84
CA PHE A 150 -10.01 -13.69 -7.22
C PHE A 150 -8.86 -12.76 -7.62
N VAL A 151 -9.19 -11.62 -8.24
CA VAL A 151 -8.18 -10.60 -8.63
C VAL A 151 -8.60 -9.25 -8.08
N ASP A 152 -7.92 -8.78 -7.03
CA ASP A 152 -8.26 -7.52 -6.37
C ASP A 152 -7.45 -6.35 -6.90
N ALA A 153 -8.09 -5.18 -6.98
CA ALA A 153 -7.50 -3.88 -7.26
C ALA A 153 -6.77 -3.81 -8.62
N LEU A 154 -7.41 -4.21 -9.71
CA LEU A 154 -6.85 -4.11 -11.06
C LEU A 154 -6.37 -2.70 -11.41
N ASP A 155 -7.06 -1.67 -10.93
CA ASP A 155 -6.71 -0.26 -11.13
C ASP A 155 -5.35 0.15 -10.52
N GLU A 156 -4.82 -0.62 -9.57
CA GLU A 156 -3.50 -0.36 -8.98
C GLU A 156 -2.32 -0.75 -9.88
N THR A 157 -2.58 -1.40 -11.01
CA THR A 157 -1.55 -1.71 -12.03
C THR A 157 -1.30 -0.56 -13.00
N GLY A 158 -2.17 0.45 -13.01
CA GLY A 158 -2.22 1.51 -14.02
C GLY A 158 -3.19 1.18 -15.15
N GLU A 159 -3.66 2.21 -15.86
CA GLU A 159 -4.77 2.11 -16.83
C GLU A 159 -4.51 1.10 -17.94
N THR A 160 -3.32 1.15 -18.55
CA THR A 160 -2.95 0.26 -19.68
C THR A 160 -2.94 -1.22 -19.26
N PHE A 161 -2.33 -1.54 -18.12
CA PHE A 161 -2.27 -2.92 -17.64
C PHE A 161 -3.62 -3.40 -17.12
N ALA A 162 -4.40 -2.53 -16.51
CA ALA A 162 -5.74 -2.87 -16.06
C ALA A 162 -6.64 -3.32 -17.23
N GLN A 163 -6.58 -2.60 -18.36
CA GLN A 163 -7.33 -2.98 -19.57
C GLN A 163 -6.85 -4.33 -20.15
N GLN A 164 -5.54 -4.52 -20.28
CA GLN A 164 -4.98 -5.80 -20.77
C GLN A 164 -5.39 -6.99 -19.89
N LEU A 165 -5.41 -6.80 -18.57
CA LEU A 165 -5.86 -7.83 -17.63
C LEU A 165 -7.35 -8.13 -17.75
N LEU A 166 -8.19 -7.11 -17.95
CA LEU A 166 -9.61 -7.30 -18.20
C LEU A 166 -9.85 -8.11 -19.48
N ASP A 167 -9.17 -7.76 -20.57
CA ASP A 167 -9.26 -8.48 -21.84
C ASP A 167 -8.83 -9.95 -21.66
N TYR A 168 -7.75 -10.19 -20.90
CA TYR A 168 -7.30 -11.54 -20.56
C TYR A 168 -8.34 -12.34 -19.73
N LEU A 169 -8.94 -11.72 -18.70
CA LEU A 169 -9.95 -12.38 -17.87
C LEU A 169 -11.22 -12.69 -18.66
N HIS A 170 -11.62 -11.82 -19.58
CA HIS A 170 -12.72 -12.07 -20.52
C HIS A 170 -12.42 -13.22 -21.46
N GLU A 171 -11.24 -13.25 -22.08
CA GLU A 171 -10.85 -14.35 -22.97
C GLU A 171 -10.80 -15.69 -22.22
N LEU A 172 -10.31 -15.68 -20.98
CA LEU A 172 -10.28 -16.85 -20.12
C LEU A 172 -11.71 -17.35 -19.81
N ASN A 173 -12.64 -16.45 -19.48
CA ASN A 173 -14.05 -16.79 -19.26
C ASN A 173 -14.70 -17.38 -20.51
N CYS A 174 -14.51 -16.76 -21.68
CA CYS A 174 -14.98 -17.28 -22.97
C CYS A 174 -14.39 -18.67 -23.30
N SER A 175 -13.14 -18.91 -22.96
CA SER A 175 -12.48 -20.21 -23.13
C SER A 175 -13.08 -21.26 -22.21
N GLY A 176 -13.44 -20.89 -20.97
CA GLY A 176 -14.20 -21.71 -20.04
C GLY A 176 -15.57 -22.13 -20.61
N HIS A 177 -16.30 -21.19 -21.23
CA HIS A 177 -17.56 -21.46 -21.92
C HIS A 177 -17.39 -22.49 -23.05
N ARG A 178 -16.40 -22.30 -23.92
CA ARG A 178 -16.13 -23.21 -25.04
C ARG A 178 -15.79 -24.63 -24.58
N THR A 179 -15.08 -24.76 -23.46
CA THR A 179 -14.66 -26.05 -22.91
C THR A 179 -15.66 -26.63 -21.90
N ARG A 180 -16.73 -25.90 -21.57
CA ARG A 180 -17.80 -26.31 -20.64
C ARG A 180 -17.29 -26.69 -19.25
N VAL A 181 -16.31 -25.96 -18.75
CA VAL A 181 -15.74 -26.17 -17.41
C VAL A 181 -16.38 -25.24 -16.39
N THR A 182 -16.26 -25.54 -15.10
CA THR A 182 -16.74 -24.64 -14.03
C THR A 182 -15.62 -23.67 -13.62
N LEU A 183 -15.71 -22.46 -14.16
CA LEU A 183 -14.77 -21.37 -13.89
C LEU A 183 -15.51 -20.12 -13.45
N LYS A 184 -15.20 -19.62 -12.26
CA LYS A 184 -15.73 -18.37 -11.72
C LYS A 184 -14.60 -17.38 -11.57
N ILE A 185 -14.82 -16.15 -11.99
CA ILE A 185 -13.84 -15.07 -11.87
C ILE A 185 -14.50 -13.91 -11.14
N CYS A 186 -13.90 -13.50 -10.03
CA CYS A 186 -14.27 -12.31 -9.29
C CYS A 186 -13.12 -11.33 -9.31
N PHE A 187 -13.35 -10.10 -9.78
CA PHE A 187 -12.34 -9.07 -9.79
C PHE A 187 -12.86 -7.75 -9.25
N SER A 188 -11.96 -6.94 -8.72
CA SER A 188 -12.30 -5.61 -8.24
C SER A 188 -11.49 -4.52 -8.93
N CYS A 189 -12.14 -3.38 -9.16
CA CYS A 189 -11.46 -2.13 -9.54
C CYS A 189 -12.34 -0.92 -9.18
N ARG A 190 -11.83 0.27 -9.44
CA ARG A 190 -12.65 1.49 -9.38
C ARG A 190 -13.70 1.46 -10.50
N HIS A 191 -14.45 2.54 -10.69
CA HIS A 191 -15.43 2.67 -11.80
C HIS A 191 -14.77 2.69 -13.19
N TYR A 192 -13.46 2.67 -13.25
CA TYR A 192 -12.62 2.60 -14.45
C TYR A 192 -11.60 1.47 -14.32
N PRO A 193 -11.22 0.82 -15.43
CA PRO A 193 -11.74 0.97 -16.79
C PRO A 193 -13.19 0.49 -16.91
N ILE A 194 -13.92 0.99 -17.92
CA ILE A 194 -15.32 0.58 -18.16
C ILE A 194 -15.32 -0.80 -18.80
N VAL A 195 -16.00 -1.74 -18.16
CA VAL A 195 -16.21 -3.09 -18.69
C VAL A 195 -17.56 -3.10 -19.41
N ASN A 196 -17.54 -3.12 -20.73
CA ASN A 196 -18.74 -3.24 -21.56
C ASN A 196 -18.91 -4.72 -21.96
N SER A 197 -19.56 -5.51 -21.13
CA SER A 197 -19.87 -6.90 -21.44
C SER A 197 -21.20 -7.29 -20.80
N ASP A 198 -22.11 -7.75 -21.62
CA ASP A 198 -23.42 -8.26 -21.17
C ASP A 198 -23.31 -9.53 -20.28
N GLU A 199 -22.12 -10.14 -20.25
CA GLU A 199 -21.82 -11.34 -19.46
C GLU A 199 -21.23 -11.03 -18.07
N THR A 200 -20.92 -9.76 -17.77
CA THR A 200 -20.34 -9.38 -16.49
C THR A 200 -21.41 -8.95 -15.50
N ILE A 201 -21.44 -9.62 -14.36
CA ILE A 201 -22.31 -9.26 -13.24
C ILE A 201 -21.60 -8.19 -12.40
N GLU A 202 -22.28 -7.07 -12.13
CA GLU A 202 -21.68 -5.93 -11.44
C GLU A 202 -22.29 -5.70 -10.06
N ILE A 203 -21.44 -5.44 -9.06
CA ILE A 203 -21.86 -5.00 -7.73
C ILE A 203 -21.11 -3.71 -7.37
N THR A 204 -21.87 -2.65 -7.09
CA THR A 204 -21.31 -1.35 -6.65
C THR A 204 -21.33 -1.27 -5.13
N VAL A 205 -20.16 -1.29 -4.49
CA VAL A 205 -20.01 -1.43 -3.03
C VAL A 205 -20.71 -0.32 -2.26
N GLU A 206 -20.56 0.93 -2.68
CA GLU A 206 -21.13 2.10 -1.96
C GLU A 206 -22.66 2.13 -1.99
N HIS A 207 -23.33 1.34 -2.80
CA HIS A 207 -24.79 1.23 -2.80
C HIS A 207 -25.31 0.30 -1.67
N HIS A 208 -24.45 -0.56 -1.12
CA HIS A 208 -24.86 -1.62 -0.19
C HIS A 208 -24.19 -1.53 1.19
N ASN A 209 -23.07 -0.83 1.32
CA ASN A 209 -22.25 -0.83 2.54
C ASN A 209 -22.70 0.14 3.63
N PHE A 210 -23.80 0.86 3.46
CA PHE A 210 -24.27 1.85 4.44
C PHE A 210 -24.59 1.25 5.82
N ARG A 211 -25.08 -0.01 5.88
CA ARG A 211 -25.33 -0.72 7.14
C ARG A 211 -24.03 -1.07 7.87
N ASP A 212 -22.99 -1.43 7.10
CA ASP A 212 -21.67 -1.71 7.63
C ASP A 212 -21.03 -0.44 8.23
N ILE A 213 -21.15 0.69 7.53
CA ILE A 213 -20.73 2.01 8.00
C ILE A 213 -21.47 2.39 9.28
N ALA A 214 -22.80 2.18 9.31
CA ALA A 214 -23.62 2.46 10.48
C ALA A 214 -23.20 1.61 11.69
N SER A 215 -23.00 0.32 11.50
CA SER A 215 -22.53 -0.61 12.54
C SER A 215 -21.16 -0.15 13.09
N TYR A 216 -20.21 0.15 12.22
CA TYR A 216 -18.90 0.62 12.63
C TYR A 216 -18.94 1.92 13.44
N ILE A 217 -19.76 2.90 13.03
CA ILE A 217 -19.94 4.18 13.74
C ILE A 217 -20.55 3.93 15.12
N THR A 218 -21.65 3.17 15.19
CA THR A 218 -22.39 2.95 16.43
C THR A 218 -21.61 2.15 17.46
N ASP A 219 -20.80 1.19 17.03
CA ASP A 219 -19.94 0.40 17.92
C ASP A 219 -18.81 1.23 18.57
N LYS A 220 -18.47 2.38 17.96
CA LYS A 220 -17.48 3.32 18.51
C LYS A 220 -18.07 4.36 19.44
N PHE A 221 -19.39 4.43 19.55
CA PHE A 221 -20.08 5.33 20.48
C PHE A 221 -20.14 4.74 21.90
N PRO A 222 -20.32 5.57 22.93
CA PRO A 222 -20.47 5.09 24.30
C PRO A 222 -21.71 4.19 24.44
N ARG A 223 -21.55 3.03 25.08
CA ARG A 223 -22.65 2.06 25.24
C ARG A 223 -23.75 2.52 26.24
N ARG A 224 -23.41 3.39 27.18
CA ARG A 224 -24.36 3.94 28.19
C ARG A 224 -24.45 5.44 27.97
N VAL A 225 -25.50 5.90 27.33
CA VAL A 225 -25.73 7.31 27.02
C VAL A 225 -27.10 7.74 27.51
N HIS A 226 -27.18 8.96 28.10
CA HIS A 226 -28.44 9.54 28.56
C HIS A 226 -29.31 10.09 27.43
N ASP A 227 -28.71 10.41 26.27
CA ASP A 227 -29.37 11.02 25.12
C ASP A 227 -29.15 10.18 23.84
N GLN A 228 -29.80 9.01 23.81
CA GLN A 228 -29.69 8.06 22.73
C GLN A 228 -30.14 8.66 21.39
N GLU A 229 -31.12 9.54 21.39
CA GLU A 229 -31.65 10.18 20.20
C GLU A 229 -30.62 11.10 19.54
N GLU A 230 -29.87 11.89 20.30
CA GLU A 230 -28.83 12.80 19.77
C GLU A 230 -27.63 12.01 19.23
N TRP A 231 -27.27 10.88 19.83
CA TRP A 231 -26.25 9.98 19.28
C TRP A 231 -26.70 9.36 17.95
N GLN A 232 -27.98 8.97 17.84
CA GLN A 232 -28.52 8.46 16.58
C GLN A 232 -28.56 9.54 15.50
N ARG A 233 -28.90 10.77 15.86
CA ARG A 233 -28.84 11.92 14.93
C ARG A 233 -27.41 12.20 14.46
N LEU A 234 -26.42 12.07 15.34
CA LEU A 234 -25.01 12.18 14.95
C LEU A 234 -24.62 11.05 14.00
N ALA A 235 -24.96 9.80 14.31
CA ALA A 235 -24.70 8.66 13.44
C ALA A 235 -25.26 8.86 12.03
N ASN A 236 -26.52 9.29 11.92
CA ASN A 236 -27.17 9.51 10.63
C ASN A 236 -26.47 10.60 9.81
N VAL A 237 -25.97 11.66 10.44
CA VAL A 237 -25.18 12.70 9.75
C VAL A 237 -23.87 12.13 9.24
N LEU A 238 -23.15 11.37 10.05
CA LEU A 238 -21.86 10.75 9.67
C LEU A 238 -22.04 9.74 8.53
N ILE A 239 -23.07 8.91 8.58
CA ILE A 239 -23.39 7.93 7.51
C ILE A 239 -23.65 8.66 6.19
N LYS A 240 -24.44 9.74 6.23
CA LYS A 240 -24.73 10.54 5.05
C LYS A 240 -23.48 11.21 4.48
N GLN A 241 -22.62 11.77 5.33
CA GLN A 241 -21.37 12.41 4.90
C GLN A 241 -20.37 11.40 4.34
N ALA A 242 -20.31 10.20 4.90
CA ALA A 242 -19.46 9.11 4.40
C ALA A 242 -19.78 8.71 2.96
N ASN A 243 -21.04 8.84 2.54
CA ASN A 243 -21.51 8.59 1.16
C ASN A 243 -20.96 7.26 0.58
N GLY A 244 -20.98 6.19 1.38
CA GLY A 244 -20.47 4.87 1.03
C GLY A 244 -18.94 4.73 1.09
N VAL A 245 -18.20 5.76 1.50
CA VAL A 245 -16.74 5.73 1.61
C VAL A 245 -16.34 5.36 3.05
N PHE A 246 -16.04 4.09 3.28
CA PHE A 246 -15.67 3.57 4.61
C PHE A 246 -14.41 4.24 5.16
N GLN A 247 -13.46 4.54 4.28
CA GLN A 247 -12.21 5.22 4.63
C GLN A 247 -12.44 6.60 5.25
N TRP A 248 -13.44 7.35 4.77
CA TRP A 248 -13.80 8.66 5.35
C TRP A 248 -14.17 8.50 6.84
N VAL A 249 -15.01 7.52 7.15
CA VAL A 249 -15.40 7.24 8.54
C VAL A 249 -14.20 6.83 9.39
N HIS A 250 -13.34 5.98 8.83
CA HIS A 250 -12.16 5.50 9.51
C HIS A 250 -11.23 6.63 9.95
N ILE A 251 -11.08 7.67 9.13
CA ILE A 251 -10.22 8.83 9.41
C ILE A 251 -10.87 9.78 10.44
N ILE A 252 -12.18 9.99 10.36
CA ILE A 252 -12.86 10.93 11.27
C ILE A 252 -13.09 10.35 12.67
N MET A 253 -13.28 9.03 12.80
CA MET A 253 -13.65 8.40 14.06
C MET A 253 -12.67 8.60 15.22
N PRO A 254 -11.33 8.58 15.06
CA PRO A 254 -10.40 8.91 16.13
C PRO A 254 -10.63 10.30 16.71
N THR A 255 -10.86 11.31 15.87
CA THR A 255 -11.18 12.68 16.31
C THR A 255 -12.51 12.74 17.07
N ILE A 256 -13.52 12.03 16.59
CA ILE A 256 -14.81 11.91 17.29
C ILE A 256 -14.62 11.27 18.68
N GLN A 257 -13.85 10.18 18.76
CA GLN A 257 -13.55 9.51 20.02
C GLN A 257 -12.81 10.43 21.02
N GLN A 258 -11.84 11.23 20.54
CA GLN A 258 -11.19 12.25 21.39
C GLN A 258 -12.17 13.28 21.90
N LYS A 259 -13.12 13.76 21.07
CA LYS A 259 -14.16 14.69 21.50
C LYS A 259 -15.10 14.07 22.54
N ILE A 260 -15.43 12.78 22.37
CA ILE A 260 -16.22 12.00 23.37
C ILE A 260 -15.45 11.91 24.69
N LEU A 261 -14.15 11.59 24.66
CA LEU A 261 -13.30 11.54 25.85
C LEU A 261 -13.22 12.89 26.57
N ARG A 262 -13.23 14.00 25.81
CA ARG A 262 -13.30 15.37 26.33
C ARG A 262 -14.71 15.77 26.80
N ARG A 263 -15.66 14.82 26.86
CA ARG A 263 -17.07 15.02 27.29
C ARG A 263 -17.83 16.06 26.46
N GLN A 264 -17.50 16.26 25.21
CA GLN A 264 -18.28 17.10 24.29
C GLN A 264 -19.63 16.43 24.02
N SER A 265 -20.70 17.24 23.90
CA SER A 265 -22.03 16.71 23.65
C SER A 265 -22.16 16.17 22.22
N PRO A 266 -23.05 15.18 21.97
CA PRO A 266 -23.30 14.71 20.57
C PRO A 266 -23.73 15.84 19.64
N LYS A 267 -24.42 16.84 20.17
CA LYS A 267 -24.85 18.02 19.41
C LYS A 267 -23.66 18.88 18.95
N ASP A 268 -22.67 19.08 19.82
CA ASP A 268 -21.46 19.84 19.49
C ASP A 268 -20.59 19.06 18.48
N ILE A 269 -20.44 17.75 18.69
CA ILE A 269 -19.73 16.87 17.78
C ILE A 269 -20.41 16.89 16.39
N ARG A 270 -21.74 16.85 16.34
CA ARG A 270 -22.51 16.94 15.10
C ARG A 270 -22.36 18.30 14.41
N LYS A 271 -22.30 19.39 15.16
CA LYS A 271 -22.03 20.73 14.60
C LYS A 271 -20.64 20.77 13.98
N TRP A 272 -19.65 20.25 14.67
CA TRP A 272 -18.29 20.15 14.17
C TRP A 272 -18.18 19.20 12.96
N SER A 273 -18.82 18.03 12.96
CA SER A 273 -18.73 17.08 11.85
C SER A 273 -19.22 17.68 10.51
N ARG A 274 -20.16 18.62 10.57
CA ARG A 274 -20.64 19.35 9.37
C ARG A 274 -19.59 20.27 8.72
N THR A 275 -18.54 20.64 9.46
CA THR A 275 -17.42 21.41 8.92
C THR A 275 -16.36 20.53 8.27
N VAL A 276 -16.43 19.20 8.47
CA VAL A 276 -15.51 18.24 7.86
C VAL A 276 -15.92 18.00 6.41
N PRO A 277 -15.01 18.16 5.45
CA PRO A 277 -15.28 17.87 4.04
C PRO A 277 -15.76 16.42 3.82
N SER A 278 -16.69 16.24 2.90
CA SER A 278 -17.20 14.91 2.51
C SER A 278 -16.30 14.23 1.49
N GLU A 279 -15.55 15.01 0.71
CA GLU A 279 -14.59 14.47 -0.27
C GLU A 279 -13.27 14.12 0.43
N LEU A 280 -12.71 12.96 0.08
CA LEU A 280 -11.48 12.45 0.73
C LEU A 280 -10.29 13.38 0.54
N GLU A 281 -10.09 13.92 -0.65
CA GLU A 281 -8.97 14.82 -0.93
C GLU A 281 -9.03 16.12 -0.10
N GLU A 282 -10.21 16.71 -0.01
CA GLU A 282 -10.43 17.93 0.81
C GLU A 282 -10.22 17.63 2.30
N MET A 283 -10.67 16.45 2.74
CA MET A 283 -10.45 16.02 4.11
C MET A 283 -8.96 15.80 4.39
N TYR A 284 -8.21 15.22 3.46
CA TYR A 284 -6.76 15.05 3.59
C TYR A 284 -6.05 16.41 3.65
N LEU A 285 -6.42 17.36 2.79
CA LEU A 285 -5.88 18.72 2.84
C LEU A 285 -6.17 19.39 4.19
N SER A 286 -7.41 19.32 4.68
CA SER A 286 -7.78 19.86 5.99
C SER A 286 -7.00 19.20 7.13
N THR A 287 -6.72 17.90 7.02
CA THR A 287 -5.90 17.19 8.01
C THR A 287 -4.45 17.66 7.96
N LEU A 288 -3.87 17.82 6.76
CA LEU A 288 -2.51 18.34 6.61
C LEU A 288 -2.37 19.77 7.14
N ASP A 289 -3.36 20.66 6.86
CA ASP A 289 -3.37 22.01 7.43
C ASP A 289 -3.32 21.99 8.95
N HIS A 290 -4.20 21.18 9.56
CA HIS A 290 -4.25 21.08 11.02
C HIS A 290 -2.93 20.57 11.62
N VAL A 291 -2.30 19.60 10.99
CA VAL A 291 -1.01 19.07 11.43
C VAL A 291 0.10 20.11 11.28
N MET A 292 0.12 20.85 10.15
CA MET A 292 1.11 21.90 9.88
C MET A 292 0.99 23.09 10.84
N ASP A 293 -0.19 23.34 11.40
CA ASP A 293 -0.43 24.39 12.39
C ASP A 293 0.06 24.02 13.80
N ILE A 294 0.13 22.71 14.11
CA ILE A 294 0.47 22.21 15.45
C ILE A 294 1.91 21.71 15.55
N GLU A 295 2.35 20.98 14.54
CA GLU A 295 3.67 20.34 14.51
C GLU A 295 4.68 21.19 13.73
N ASN A 296 5.97 20.84 13.83
CA ASN A 296 7.01 21.50 13.04
C ASN A 296 6.80 21.21 11.54
N PRO A 297 6.52 22.23 10.70
CA PRO A 297 6.19 22.02 9.29
C PRO A 297 7.28 21.29 8.48
N GLN A 298 8.56 21.53 8.76
CA GLN A 298 9.67 20.88 8.08
C GLN A 298 9.75 19.40 8.43
N GLU A 299 9.48 19.04 9.69
CA GLU A 299 9.45 17.66 10.16
C GLU A 299 8.24 16.91 9.58
N VAL A 300 7.08 17.54 9.53
CA VAL A 300 5.88 17.00 8.86
C VAL A 300 6.17 16.71 7.40
N PHE A 301 6.76 17.66 6.69
CA PHE A 301 7.11 17.50 5.29
C PHE A 301 8.11 16.36 5.06
N LEU A 302 9.17 16.28 5.86
CA LEU A 302 10.15 15.20 5.80
C LEU A 302 9.52 13.83 6.10
N PHE A 303 8.62 13.76 7.08
CA PHE A 303 7.89 12.53 7.41
C PHE A 303 7.08 12.01 6.22
N PHE A 304 6.33 12.88 5.55
CA PHE A 304 5.55 12.47 4.37
C PHE A 304 6.41 12.18 3.13
N GLN A 305 7.57 12.82 2.98
CA GLN A 305 8.54 12.44 1.95
C GLN A 305 9.03 11.01 2.17
N TRP A 306 9.34 10.62 3.41
CA TRP A 306 9.69 9.24 3.76
C TRP A 306 8.56 8.26 3.49
N LEU A 307 7.33 8.60 3.81
CA LEU A 307 6.18 7.72 3.55
C LEU A 307 5.92 7.47 2.06
N CYS A 308 6.21 8.45 1.20
CA CYS A 308 5.92 8.36 -0.23
C CYS A 308 7.09 7.82 -1.07
N ALA A 309 8.32 8.13 -0.71
CA ALA A 309 9.49 7.87 -1.53
C ALA A 309 10.43 6.78 -1.00
N ALA A 310 10.17 6.24 0.19
CA ALA A 310 10.98 5.13 0.71
C ALA A 310 10.76 3.85 -0.11
N GLU A 311 11.84 3.11 -0.38
CA GLU A 311 11.82 1.85 -1.16
C GLU A 311 11.07 0.71 -0.43
N ARG A 312 10.96 0.83 0.87
CA ARG A 312 10.11 0.03 1.74
C ARG A 312 9.67 0.85 2.95
N PRO A 313 8.56 0.49 3.59
CA PRO A 313 8.16 1.12 4.83
C PRO A 313 9.27 1.05 5.88
N LEU A 314 9.54 2.18 6.52
CA LEU A 314 10.51 2.23 7.62
C LEU A 314 9.90 1.65 8.89
N LYS A 315 10.73 0.99 9.70
CA LYS A 315 10.38 0.65 11.07
C LYS A 315 10.37 1.89 11.96
N ARG A 316 9.80 1.81 13.16
CA ARG A 316 9.84 2.90 14.15
C ARG A 316 11.25 3.38 14.44
N GLU A 317 12.13 2.42 14.70
CA GLU A 317 13.54 2.66 15.01
C GLU A 317 14.25 3.37 13.86
N GLU A 318 13.95 2.98 12.61
CA GLU A 318 14.53 3.60 11.41
C GLU A 318 14.01 5.02 11.20
N MET A 319 12.69 5.23 11.34
CA MET A 319 12.06 6.55 11.16
C MET A 319 12.58 7.59 12.18
N ARG A 320 12.84 7.16 13.40
CA ARG A 320 13.43 8.00 14.45
C ARG A 320 14.72 8.68 13.98
N TYR A 321 15.63 7.91 13.39
CA TYR A 321 16.88 8.44 12.84
C TYR A 321 16.65 9.24 11.56
N ALA A 322 15.77 8.76 10.68
CA ALA A 322 15.42 9.45 9.44
C ALA A 322 14.88 10.87 9.68
N LEU A 323 14.03 11.06 10.68
CA LEU A 323 13.54 12.39 11.08
C LEU A 323 14.61 13.27 11.74
N SER A 324 15.59 12.66 12.40
CA SER A 324 16.67 13.39 13.06
C SER A 324 17.76 13.88 12.09
N THR A 325 17.70 13.50 10.82
CA THR A 325 18.58 14.03 9.76
C THR A 325 18.10 15.35 9.15
N LYS A 326 17.02 15.94 9.67
CA LYS A 326 16.46 17.20 9.17
C LYS A 326 17.41 18.38 9.21
N ASP A 327 18.37 18.36 10.12
CA ASP A 327 19.36 19.42 10.31
C ASP A 327 20.78 18.88 10.05
N ALA A 328 21.30 19.20 8.87
CA ALA A 328 22.64 18.82 8.45
C ALA A 328 23.75 19.62 9.18
N THR A 329 23.41 20.69 9.90
CA THR A 329 24.40 21.55 10.63
C THR A 329 24.80 20.93 11.95
N ILE A 330 24.10 19.94 12.45
CA ILE A 330 24.44 19.28 13.72
C ILE A 330 25.73 18.46 13.53
N PRO A 331 26.75 18.69 14.37
CA PRO A 331 28.05 18.01 14.26
C PRO A 331 27.92 16.49 14.31
N ALA A 332 28.63 15.78 13.44
CA ALA A 332 28.61 14.32 13.39
C ALA A 332 29.03 13.67 14.73
N SER A 333 29.87 14.34 15.50
CA SER A 333 30.34 13.89 16.82
C SER A 333 29.29 13.97 17.94
N GLN A 334 28.17 14.67 17.72
CA GLN A 334 27.10 14.77 18.73
C GLN A 334 26.25 13.50 18.73
N PRO A 335 26.10 12.78 19.86
CA PRO A 335 25.21 11.60 19.96
C PRO A 335 23.78 11.93 19.57
N TRP A 336 23.08 10.95 18.96
CA TRP A 336 21.69 11.12 18.51
C TRP A 336 20.76 11.56 19.64
N GLU A 337 20.92 11.00 20.83
CA GLU A 337 20.10 11.27 22.01
C GLU A 337 20.26 12.71 22.56
N LYS A 338 21.27 13.43 22.09
CA LYS A 338 21.51 14.85 22.43
C LYS A 338 20.99 15.81 21.35
N ILE A 339 20.46 15.29 20.25
CA ILE A 339 19.79 16.12 19.24
C ILE A 339 18.43 16.55 19.79
N ASP A 340 18.14 17.84 19.65
CA ASP A 340 16.84 18.36 20.07
C ASP A 340 15.70 17.69 19.29
N GLY A 341 14.72 17.18 20.01
CA GLY A 341 13.58 16.45 19.46
C GLY A 341 13.87 14.99 19.10
N PHE A 342 15.05 14.42 19.42
CA PHE A 342 15.29 12.99 19.24
C PHE A 342 14.39 12.13 20.14
N ILE A 343 13.66 11.20 19.52
CA ILE A 343 12.69 10.34 20.21
C ILE A 343 13.37 9.03 20.63
N LYS A 344 13.51 8.80 21.92
CA LYS A 344 14.25 7.67 22.45
C LYS A 344 13.43 6.39 22.56
N TYR A 345 12.16 6.49 22.92
CA TYR A 345 11.31 5.34 23.23
C TYR A 345 10.31 5.06 22.09
N ASP A 346 9.93 3.80 21.91
CA ASP A 346 9.03 3.39 20.84
C ASP A 346 7.62 3.88 21.03
N GLU A 347 7.14 3.93 22.29
CA GLU A 347 5.83 4.46 22.64
C GLU A 347 5.70 5.94 22.27
N ASP A 348 6.74 6.73 22.52
CA ASP A 348 6.80 8.15 22.14
C ASP A 348 6.82 8.30 20.62
N MET A 349 7.48 7.37 19.91
CA MET A 349 7.49 7.37 18.46
C MET A 349 6.10 7.05 17.88
N ASP A 350 5.32 6.17 18.51
CA ASP A 350 3.94 5.89 18.11
C ASP A 350 3.06 7.14 18.21
N PHE A 351 3.19 7.90 19.32
CA PHE A 351 2.51 9.19 19.47
C PHE A 351 2.97 10.21 18.44
N LYS A 352 4.27 10.25 18.16
CA LYS A 352 4.83 11.19 17.17
C LYS A 352 4.35 10.88 15.75
N ILE A 353 4.30 9.60 15.36
CA ILE A 353 3.75 9.17 14.05
C ILE A 353 2.30 9.62 13.93
N GLN A 354 1.50 9.43 14.97
CA GLN A 354 0.11 9.86 14.98
C GLN A 354 -0.03 11.39 14.88
N ALA A 355 0.79 12.13 15.62
CA ALA A 355 0.82 13.59 15.61
C ALA A 355 1.22 14.13 14.22
N LEU A 356 2.35 13.67 13.66
CA LEU A 356 2.87 14.11 12.35
C LEU A 356 1.95 13.73 11.19
N SER A 357 1.21 12.62 11.31
CA SER A 357 0.33 12.15 10.24
C SER A 357 -1.09 12.67 10.32
N GLY A 358 -1.55 13.15 11.49
CA GLY A 358 -2.96 13.43 11.73
C GLY A 358 -3.87 12.20 11.54
N GLY A 359 -3.31 10.99 11.69
CA GLY A 359 -4.02 9.73 11.46
C GLY A 359 -3.99 9.25 10.00
N LEU A 360 -3.23 9.90 9.10
CA LEU A 360 -3.05 9.45 7.71
C LEU A 360 -1.99 8.33 7.59
N ALA A 361 -1.23 8.05 8.65
CA ALA A 361 -0.30 6.93 8.73
C ALA A 361 -0.51 6.12 10.00
N GLU A 362 -0.11 4.86 9.96
CA GLU A 362 -0.18 3.92 11.07
C GLU A 362 0.96 2.91 11.01
N ILE A 363 1.16 2.18 12.11
CA ILE A 363 2.07 1.04 12.15
C ILE A 363 1.29 -0.20 11.74
N GLY A 364 1.71 -0.80 10.64
CA GLY A 364 1.09 -1.99 10.07
C GLY A 364 2.10 -3.08 9.74
N VAL A 365 1.62 -4.29 9.49
CA VAL A 365 2.46 -5.42 9.10
C VAL A 365 2.89 -5.24 7.64
N TYR A 366 4.21 -5.27 7.40
CA TYR A 366 4.80 -5.30 6.08
C TYR A 366 5.77 -6.48 5.97
N GLY A 367 5.35 -7.51 5.25
CA GLY A 367 6.13 -8.74 5.17
C GLY A 367 6.33 -9.38 6.55
N ARG A 368 7.56 -9.41 7.04
CA ARG A 368 7.94 -10.04 8.31
C ARG A 368 8.16 -9.05 9.46
N TYR A 369 7.91 -7.77 9.26
CA TYR A 369 8.12 -6.75 10.30
C TYR A 369 6.98 -5.71 10.30
N ASN A 370 6.91 -4.93 11.37
CA ASN A 370 6.00 -3.79 11.46
C ASN A 370 6.66 -2.56 10.87
N GLY A 371 6.00 -1.95 9.88
CA GLY A 371 6.44 -0.73 9.22
C GLY A 371 5.42 0.39 9.35
N ILE A 372 5.87 1.62 9.12
CA ILE A 372 5.00 2.80 9.09
C ILE A 372 4.40 2.90 7.69
N LEU A 373 3.08 2.80 7.61
CA LEU A 373 2.32 2.75 6.36
C LEU A 373 1.29 3.89 6.34
N VAL A 374 0.98 4.42 5.15
CA VAL A 374 -0.24 5.21 5.01
C VAL A 374 -1.46 4.32 5.23
N VAL A 375 -2.49 4.86 5.86
CA VAL A 375 -3.69 4.09 6.26
C VAL A 375 -4.45 3.49 5.08
N HIS A 376 -4.32 4.05 3.88
CA HIS A 376 -5.00 3.56 2.67
C HIS A 376 -4.29 4.05 1.40
N GLN A 377 -4.48 3.33 0.27
CA GLN A 377 -3.90 3.71 -1.02
C GLN A 377 -4.31 5.10 -1.47
N THR A 378 -5.56 5.52 -1.23
CA THR A 378 -6.04 6.86 -1.59
C THR A 378 -5.26 7.99 -0.93
N VAL A 379 -4.73 7.77 0.28
CA VAL A 379 -3.85 8.73 0.95
C VAL A 379 -2.51 8.82 0.22
N HIS A 380 -1.95 7.69 -0.19
CA HIS A 380 -0.72 7.66 -0.97
C HIS A 380 -0.90 8.35 -2.33
N ASP A 381 -1.99 8.05 -3.04
CA ASP A 381 -2.31 8.67 -4.33
C ASP A 381 -2.45 10.20 -4.19
N PHE A 382 -3.17 10.64 -3.16
CA PHE A 382 -3.33 12.05 -2.86
C PHE A 382 -1.99 12.72 -2.52
N LEU A 383 -1.19 12.12 -1.62
CA LEU A 383 0.11 12.66 -1.22
C LEU A 383 1.05 12.79 -2.42
N SER A 384 1.16 11.76 -3.25
CA SER A 384 2.05 11.73 -4.42
C SER A 384 1.64 12.73 -5.49
N ASN A 385 0.35 12.97 -5.68
CA ASN A 385 -0.14 13.86 -6.74
C ASN A 385 -0.28 15.33 -6.30
N LYS A 386 -0.74 15.58 -5.07
CA LYS A 386 -1.11 16.92 -4.58
C LYS A 386 -0.53 17.23 -3.20
N GLY A 387 -0.59 16.28 -2.25
CA GLY A 387 -0.31 16.52 -0.85
C GLY A 387 1.13 16.96 -0.58
N LEU A 388 2.13 16.33 -1.21
CA LEU A 388 3.54 16.74 -1.08
C LEU A 388 3.81 18.12 -1.66
N LEU A 389 3.18 18.47 -2.78
CA LEU A 389 3.25 19.83 -3.35
C LEU A 389 2.64 20.85 -2.40
N TYR A 390 1.51 20.50 -1.80
CA TYR A 390 0.86 21.34 -0.80
C TYR A 390 1.76 21.56 0.42
N LEU A 391 2.30 20.50 1.02
CA LEU A 391 3.22 20.58 2.17
C LEU A 391 4.46 21.41 1.81
N ARG A 392 5.05 21.21 0.62
CA ARG A 392 6.17 21.99 0.13
C ARG A 392 5.84 23.48 0.11
N SER A 393 4.65 23.87 -0.34
CA SER A 393 4.23 25.27 -0.41
C SER A 393 4.16 25.98 0.95
N LYS A 394 4.08 25.21 2.05
CA LYS A 394 4.08 25.73 3.42
C LYS A 394 5.48 25.89 4.03
N VAL A 395 6.49 25.17 3.52
CA VAL A 395 7.85 25.13 4.07
C VAL A 395 8.88 25.87 3.21
N VAL A 396 8.62 25.98 1.91
CA VAL A 396 9.54 26.63 0.97
C VAL A 396 9.12 28.07 0.72
N ASP A 397 10.09 28.95 0.50
CA ASP A 397 9.83 30.36 0.21
C ASP A 397 8.92 30.51 -1.03
N LYS A 398 8.00 31.48 -0.97
CA LYS A 398 7.06 31.79 -2.07
C LYS A 398 7.76 32.20 -3.38
N SER A 399 9.04 32.60 -3.32
CA SER A 399 9.88 32.89 -4.48
C SER A 399 10.42 31.63 -5.19
N ALA A 400 10.28 30.45 -4.58
CA ALA A 400 10.78 29.22 -5.18
C ALA A 400 9.94 28.81 -6.41
N PRO A 401 10.55 28.20 -7.43
CA PRO A 401 9.84 27.80 -8.65
C PRO A 401 8.74 26.77 -8.36
N THR A 402 7.63 26.91 -9.08
CA THR A 402 6.56 25.91 -9.09
C THR A 402 7.08 24.64 -9.76
N ILE A 403 6.79 23.50 -9.18
CA ILE A 403 7.17 22.19 -9.70
C ILE A 403 5.92 21.31 -9.82
N ASP A 404 6.00 20.30 -10.66
CA ASP A 404 4.94 19.29 -10.78
C ASP A 404 5.16 18.10 -9.79
N SER A 405 4.22 17.16 -9.77
CA SER A 405 4.29 16.00 -8.89
C SER A 405 5.47 15.07 -9.22
N LYS A 406 5.89 15.00 -10.48
CA LYS A 406 7.03 14.20 -10.92
C LYS A 406 8.33 14.80 -10.37
N GLU A 407 8.54 16.09 -10.56
CA GLU A 407 9.70 16.80 -10.00
C GLU A 407 9.70 16.76 -8.47
N MET A 408 8.50 16.81 -7.84
CA MET A 408 8.38 16.65 -6.39
C MET A 408 8.92 15.29 -5.91
N MET A 409 8.61 14.21 -6.62
CA MET A 409 9.14 12.87 -6.29
C MET A 409 10.66 12.78 -6.46
N LEU A 410 11.23 13.40 -7.50
CA LEU A 410 12.69 13.50 -7.65
C LEU A 410 13.32 14.23 -6.46
N GLN A 411 12.71 15.34 -6.00
CA GLN A 411 13.17 16.07 -4.82
C GLN A 411 13.03 15.24 -3.53
N CYS A 412 11.98 14.43 -3.39
CA CYS A 412 11.86 13.49 -2.28
C CYS A 412 13.04 12.52 -2.25
N HIS A 413 13.34 11.87 -3.37
CA HIS A 413 14.49 10.95 -3.45
C HIS A 413 15.82 11.67 -3.15
N ALA A 414 16.01 12.91 -3.60
CA ALA A 414 17.19 13.71 -3.27
C ALA A 414 17.29 13.98 -1.75
N THR A 415 16.16 14.29 -1.09
CA THR A 415 16.11 14.48 0.37
C THR A 415 16.44 13.19 1.11
N LEU A 416 15.88 12.05 0.68
CA LEU A 416 16.13 10.74 1.28
C LEU A 416 17.62 10.31 1.10
N TYR A 417 18.17 10.56 -0.08
CA TYR A 417 19.61 10.37 -0.33
C TYR A 417 20.47 11.13 0.66
N GLN A 418 20.19 12.42 0.87
CA GLN A 418 20.91 13.25 1.85
C GLN A 418 20.75 12.74 3.28
N SER A 419 19.54 12.34 3.67
CA SER A 419 19.29 11.76 4.99
C SER A 419 20.13 10.52 5.22
N CYS A 420 20.25 9.64 4.22
CA CYS A 420 21.13 8.47 4.29
C CYS A 420 22.61 8.86 4.44
N LEU A 421 23.09 9.86 3.69
CA LEU A 421 24.47 10.35 3.80
C LEU A 421 24.77 10.95 5.17
N ILE A 422 23.86 11.79 5.70
CA ILE A 422 24.02 12.39 7.04
C ILE A 422 24.12 11.30 8.10
N TYR A 423 23.28 10.27 8.00
CA TYR A 423 23.31 9.13 8.91
C TYR A 423 24.66 8.41 8.87
N PHE A 424 25.19 8.10 7.69
CA PHE A 424 26.49 7.45 7.55
C PHE A 424 27.64 8.30 8.08
N ALA A 425 27.64 9.61 7.79
CA ALA A 425 28.68 10.50 8.28
C ALA A 425 28.73 10.57 9.82
N ARG A 426 27.61 10.32 10.48
CA ARG A 426 27.50 10.33 11.96
C ARG A 426 27.87 8.98 12.59
N GLU A 427 27.49 7.88 11.96
CA GLU A 427 27.75 6.53 12.52
C GLU A 427 29.24 6.15 12.42
N ALA A 428 30.00 6.72 11.46
CA ALA A 428 31.46 6.54 11.28
C ALA A 428 32.02 5.17 11.74
N LEU A 429 31.27 4.09 11.41
CA LEU A 429 31.60 2.74 11.91
C LEU A 429 32.79 2.16 11.15
N PRO A 430 33.82 1.64 11.84
CA PRO A 430 34.88 0.86 11.21
C PRO A 430 34.25 -0.38 10.54
N MET A 431 34.64 -0.65 9.28
CA MET A 431 34.07 -1.75 8.47
C MET A 431 34.06 -3.13 9.16
N HIS A 432 35.02 -3.40 10.03
CA HIS A 432 35.10 -4.67 10.75
C HIS A 432 34.10 -4.83 11.91
N GLU A 433 33.47 -3.74 12.35
CA GLU A 433 32.46 -3.77 13.42
C GLU A 433 31.01 -3.79 12.91
N ILE A 434 30.77 -3.64 11.61
CA ILE A 434 29.41 -3.54 11.04
C ILE A 434 28.56 -4.76 11.34
N GLY A 435 29.13 -5.95 11.29
CA GLY A 435 28.40 -7.18 11.60
C GLY A 435 27.93 -7.32 13.05
N MET A 436 28.62 -6.70 14.00
CA MET A 436 28.27 -6.68 15.43
C MET A 436 27.41 -5.49 15.84
N SER A 437 27.30 -4.46 14.98
CA SER A 437 26.70 -3.17 15.30
C SER A 437 25.30 -2.95 14.71
N LEU A 438 24.75 -3.91 13.92
CA LEU A 438 23.44 -3.76 13.28
C LEU A 438 22.31 -3.51 14.28
N SER A 439 22.41 -4.06 15.50
CA SER A 439 21.44 -3.80 16.57
C SER A 439 21.59 -2.38 17.19
N LYS A 440 22.76 -1.78 17.07
CA LYS A 440 23.07 -0.45 17.63
C LYS A 440 22.84 0.68 16.62
N ALA A 441 22.78 0.37 15.31
CA ALA A 441 22.58 1.31 14.22
C ALA A 441 21.38 0.92 13.35
N PRO A 442 20.15 1.03 13.85
CA PRO A 442 18.94 0.46 13.22
C PRO A 442 18.71 0.94 11.78
N PHE A 443 19.02 2.19 11.45
CA PHE A 443 18.78 2.75 10.13
C PHE A 443 19.87 2.41 9.11
N ILE A 444 21.02 1.86 9.53
CA ILE A 444 22.16 1.59 8.65
C ILE A 444 21.82 0.62 7.52
N TYR A 445 21.01 -0.39 7.80
CA TYR A 445 20.61 -1.39 6.80
C TYR A 445 19.78 -0.74 5.68
N TYR A 446 18.78 0.09 6.04
CA TYR A 446 18.00 0.82 5.04
C TYR A 446 18.90 1.73 4.22
N ALA A 447 19.71 2.54 4.88
CA ALA A 447 20.55 3.53 4.23
C ALA A 447 21.54 2.87 3.26
N ALA A 448 22.22 1.79 3.67
CA ALA A 448 23.18 1.08 2.82
C ALA A 448 22.56 0.47 1.56
N MET A 449 21.38 -0.15 1.71
CA MET A 449 20.71 -0.81 0.60
C MET A 449 20.10 0.16 -0.41
N ASN A 450 19.66 1.34 0.05
CA ASN A 450 18.82 2.22 -0.76
C ASN A 450 19.46 3.56 -1.13
N LEU A 451 20.64 3.87 -0.61
CA LEU A 451 21.35 5.12 -0.93
C LEU A 451 21.48 5.36 -2.45
N PHE A 452 22.04 4.38 -3.17
CA PHE A 452 22.24 4.51 -4.61
C PHE A 452 20.94 4.48 -5.39
N VAL A 453 19.93 3.76 -4.90
CA VAL A 453 18.59 3.75 -5.51
C VAL A 453 17.97 5.14 -5.41
N HIS A 454 18.10 5.80 -4.26
CA HIS A 454 17.63 7.18 -4.11
C HIS A 454 18.43 8.17 -4.96
N ALA A 455 19.76 8.00 -5.06
CA ALA A 455 20.59 8.84 -5.94
C ALA A 455 20.17 8.69 -7.42
N GLU A 456 19.96 7.47 -7.88
CA GLU A 456 19.51 7.17 -9.25
C GLU A 456 18.13 7.75 -9.55
N LYS A 457 17.17 7.54 -8.64
CA LYS A 457 15.80 8.05 -8.77
C LYS A 457 15.71 9.58 -8.62
N ALA A 458 16.60 10.20 -7.88
CA ALA A 458 16.72 11.66 -7.81
C ALA A 458 17.13 12.27 -9.17
N GLY A 459 17.82 11.49 -10.00
CA GLY A 459 18.19 11.86 -11.37
C GLY A 459 19.02 13.14 -11.49
N SER A 460 19.03 13.74 -12.67
CA SER A 460 19.69 15.03 -12.95
C SER A 460 18.81 16.23 -12.55
N SER A 461 18.03 16.13 -11.48
CA SER A 461 17.26 17.26 -10.97
C SER A 461 18.22 18.43 -10.71
N ARG A 462 17.83 19.65 -11.11
CA ARG A 462 18.60 20.88 -10.79
C ARG A 462 18.93 20.98 -9.31
N THR A 463 18.05 20.43 -8.47
CA THR A 463 18.23 20.36 -7.02
C THR A 463 19.33 19.37 -6.65
N THR A 464 19.41 18.20 -7.30
CA THR A 464 20.46 17.19 -7.06
C THR A 464 21.84 17.73 -7.45
N VAL A 465 21.95 18.42 -8.57
CA VAL A 465 23.21 19.07 -8.99
C VAL A 465 23.61 20.18 -8.02
N ASN A 466 22.66 21.00 -7.55
CA ASN A 466 22.91 22.02 -6.54
C ASN A 466 23.19 21.45 -5.14
N LEU A 467 22.64 20.26 -4.80
CA LEU A 467 22.85 19.58 -3.54
C LEU A 467 24.18 18.82 -3.55
N LEU A 468 24.56 18.24 -4.69
CA LEU A 468 25.90 17.67 -4.89
C LEU A 468 26.99 18.76 -4.96
N SER A 469 26.66 19.97 -5.45
CA SER A 469 27.56 21.12 -5.50
C SER A 469 27.60 21.93 -4.20
N ARG A 470 26.55 21.90 -3.38
CA ARG A 470 26.54 22.37 -1.99
C ARG A 470 27.13 21.35 -1.00
N ALA A 471 27.32 20.12 -1.42
CA ALA A 471 28.22 19.22 -0.76
C ALA A 471 29.68 19.73 -0.98
N GLU A 472 30.00 20.87 -0.38
CA GLU A 472 31.33 21.17 0.11
C GLU A 472 31.88 20.06 1.05
N ILE A 473 31.13 19.03 1.25
CA ILE A 473 31.51 17.66 1.59
C ILE A 473 32.62 17.17 0.64
N ASP A 474 32.66 17.62 -0.61
CA ASP A 474 33.70 17.26 -1.59
C ASP A 474 35.09 17.85 -1.28
N GLN A 475 35.20 18.76 -0.37
CA GLN A 475 36.52 19.24 0.12
C GLN A 475 37.04 18.47 1.35
N GLN A 476 36.20 17.56 1.91
CA GLN A 476 36.74 16.65 2.91
C GLN A 476 37.20 15.33 2.24
N PRO A 477 38.46 14.89 2.51
CA PRO A 477 39.01 13.65 1.94
C PRO A 477 38.19 12.38 2.27
N HIS A 478 37.18 12.47 3.13
CA HIS A 478 36.31 11.39 3.56
C HIS A 478 35.16 11.07 2.56
N SER A 479 34.77 11.96 1.63
CA SER A 479 33.61 11.72 0.77
C SER A 479 33.87 10.65 -0.31
N ARG A 480 35.08 10.62 -0.89
CA ARG A 480 35.51 9.55 -1.80
C ARG A 480 35.67 8.21 -1.09
N VAL A 481 36.22 8.22 0.11
CA VAL A 481 36.36 7.04 0.96
C VAL A 481 34.97 6.47 1.31
N ILE A 482 34.02 7.32 1.70
CA ILE A 482 32.64 6.90 1.98
C ILE A 482 31.98 6.28 0.75
N HIS A 483 32.16 6.83 -0.45
CA HIS A 483 31.58 6.29 -1.67
C HIS A 483 32.16 4.90 -2.04
N ASP A 484 33.48 4.72 -1.94
CA ASP A 484 34.15 3.45 -2.23
C ASP A 484 33.89 2.42 -1.14
N GLU A 485 33.85 2.80 0.13
CA GLU A 485 33.49 1.94 1.26
C GLU A 485 32.03 1.47 1.17
N MET A 486 31.13 2.34 0.72
CA MET A 486 29.71 2.00 0.58
C MET A 486 29.43 1.10 -0.61
N LYS A 487 30.18 1.20 -1.69
CA LYS A 487 30.14 0.25 -2.79
C LYS A 487 30.56 -1.15 -2.33
N THR A 488 31.63 -1.21 -1.55
CA THR A 488 32.12 -2.45 -0.92
C THR A 488 31.12 -3.01 0.08
N LEU A 489 30.44 -2.15 0.84
CA LEU A 489 29.39 -2.54 1.80
C LEU A 489 28.17 -3.16 1.10
N ARG A 490 27.76 -2.60 -0.03
CA ARG A 490 26.68 -3.18 -0.87
C ARG A 490 27.06 -4.55 -1.43
N GLU A 491 28.31 -4.71 -1.86
CA GLU A 491 28.83 -5.99 -2.35
C GLU A 491 28.95 -7.02 -1.22
N CYS A 492 29.34 -6.60 -0.02
CA CYS A 492 29.42 -7.48 1.16
C CYS A 492 28.00 -7.89 1.64
N LEU A 493 27.06 -6.94 1.74
CA LEU A 493 25.69 -7.24 2.16
C LEU A 493 24.93 -8.07 1.13
N GLY A 494 25.20 -7.87 -0.18
CA GLY A 494 24.63 -8.69 -1.26
C GLY A 494 25.14 -10.13 -1.29
N ARG A 495 26.24 -10.45 -0.61
CA ARG A 495 26.75 -11.83 -0.44
C ARG A 495 26.20 -12.53 0.81
N TRP A 496 25.52 -11.78 1.72
CA TRP A 496 24.93 -12.29 2.95
C TRP A 496 23.39 -12.47 2.87
N LEU A 497 22.77 -12.02 1.81
CA LEU A 497 21.35 -12.22 1.44
C LEU A 497 21.22 -13.27 0.32
#